data_f593a12296a856edf04640e2bb66cd38
#
_entry.id   f593a12296a856edf04640e2bb66cd38
#
_cell.length_a   1.000
_cell.length_b   1.000
_cell.length_c   1.000
_cell.angle_alpha   90.00
_cell.angle_beta   90.00
_cell.angle_gamma   90.00
#
_symmetry.space_group_name_H-M   'P 1'
#
loop_
_entity.id
_entity.type
_entity.pdbx_description
1 polymer ?
#
loop_
_entity_poly.entity_id
_entity_poly.type
_entity_poly.pdbx_seq_one_letter_code
_entity_poly.pdbx_strand_id
1 'polypeptide(L)'
;MQHLQPNTTLQGGKYKIERVLGQGGFGNTYVGYNTEFEETVAIKEFFMKGVTERNETTSVVSVSNADNVQQFEEQREKFKKEARRLRKLKNEHIVKVHDLFEENGTAYYVMDFIDGESLAEKMKKTGQPFTEAEVRSILSQILEALKEVHQTEIWHLDLKPGNIMIDKRGNAYLIDFGASKQIRANGSMTTSTALCYTPGYAPNEQIGQMYDRFGPWTDIYALGATVYNLLTNKKPPMAIDIEEDEEDAFDFPTTVSNDMRKLVVWMMQP
;
A
#
# COMPACT_ATOMS: atom_id res chain seq x y z
N MET A 1 -19.69 16.49 1.13
CA MET A 1 -19.34 15.05 1.10
C MET A 1 -17.87 14.87 0.81
N GLN A 2 -17.25 13.76 1.24
CA GLN A 2 -15.81 13.51 1.03
C GLN A 2 -15.53 12.56 -0.15
N HIS A 3 -16.52 11.93 -0.74
CA HIS A 3 -16.39 10.96 -1.83
C HIS A 3 -17.42 11.17 -2.95
N LEU A 4 -17.16 10.62 -4.14
CA LEU A 4 -18.09 10.58 -5.26
C LEU A 4 -19.30 9.70 -4.95
N GLN A 5 -20.45 10.08 -5.48
CA GLN A 5 -21.67 9.32 -5.34
C GLN A 5 -21.71 8.16 -6.32
N PRO A 6 -22.40 7.05 -5.98
CA PRO A 6 -22.73 6.01 -6.95
C PRO A 6 -23.39 6.60 -8.21
N ASN A 7 -23.06 6.02 -9.35
CA ASN A 7 -23.46 6.46 -10.69
C ASN A 7 -22.80 7.76 -11.20
N THR A 8 -21.90 8.40 -10.45
CA THR A 8 -21.04 9.45 -11.00
C THR A 8 -20.20 8.88 -12.14
N THR A 9 -20.16 9.61 -13.27
CA THR A 9 -19.34 9.23 -14.41
C THR A 9 -18.09 10.09 -14.49
N LEU A 10 -17.00 9.50 -14.98
CA LEU A 10 -15.70 10.12 -15.19
C LEU A 10 -15.26 9.89 -16.64
N GLN A 11 -14.41 10.79 -17.16
CA GLN A 11 -13.92 10.77 -18.54
C GLN A 11 -15.03 10.64 -19.57
N GLY A 12 -16.04 11.52 -19.47
CA GLY A 12 -17.14 11.55 -20.44
C GLY A 12 -18.01 10.28 -20.46
N GLY A 13 -18.03 9.52 -19.36
CA GLY A 13 -18.82 8.30 -19.24
C GLY A 13 -18.04 7.00 -19.38
N LYS A 14 -16.73 7.07 -19.69
CA LYS A 14 -15.87 5.87 -19.77
C LYS A 14 -15.83 5.06 -18.47
N TYR A 15 -15.79 5.76 -17.33
CA TYR A 15 -15.83 5.11 -16.02
C TYR A 15 -17.07 5.53 -15.25
N LYS A 16 -17.73 4.57 -14.62
CA LYS A 16 -18.90 4.80 -13.77
C LYS A 16 -18.58 4.34 -12.35
N ILE A 17 -18.77 5.20 -11.36
CA ILE A 17 -18.57 4.85 -9.94
C ILE A 17 -19.74 3.98 -9.49
N GLU A 18 -19.45 2.84 -8.87
CA GLU A 18 -20.44 1.94 -8.29
C GLU A 18 -20.58 2.14 -6.78
N ARG A 19 -19.46 2.08 -6.05
CA ARG A 19 -19.44 2.25 -4.58
C ARG A 19 -18.04 2.62 -4.09
N VAL A 20 -17.98 3.15 -2.88
CA VAL A 20 -16.71 3.37 -2.16
C VAL A 20 -16.17 2.03 -1.66
N LEU A 21 -14.87 1.78 -1.87
CA LEU A 21 -14.11 0.66 -1.28
C LEU A 21 -13.46 1.09 0.03
N GLY A 22 -12.85 2.27 0.06
CA GLY A 22 -12.13 2.74 1.23
C GLY A 22 -11.82 4.23 1.16
N GLN A 23 -11.52 4.81 2.32
CA GLN A 23 -11.11 6.19 2.49
C GLN A 23 -9.84 6.24 3.33
N GLY A 24 -8.79 6.84 2.78
CA GLY A 24 -7.53 7.11 3.48
C GLY A 24 -7.31 8.60 3.72
N GLY A 25 -6.18 8.94 4.35
CA GLY A 25 -5.80 10.35 4.58
C GLY A 25 -5.55 11.15 3.29
N PHE A 26 -5.12 10.47 2.23
CA PHE A 26 -4.70 11.06 0.94
C PHE A 26 -5.51 10.56 -0.25
N GLY A 27 -6.62 9.85 -0.04
CA GLY A 27 -7.42 9.41 -1.17
C GLY A 27 -8.63 8.58 -0.83
N ASN A 28 -9.51 8.49 -1.80
CA ASN A 28 -10.66 7.60 -1.81
C ASN A 28 -10.41 6.50 -2.85
N THR A 29 -10.86 5.28 -2.56
CA THR A 29 -10.84 4.18 -3.51
C THR A 29 -12.26 3.71 -3.76
N TYR A 30 -12.59 3.50 -5.02
CA TYR A 30 -13.92 3.11 -5.48
C TYR A 30 -13.89 1.81 -6.26
N VAL A 31 -14.97 1.05 -6.21
CA VAL A 31 -15.33 0.14 -7.29
C VAL A 31 -15.93 0.98 -8.39
N GLY A 32 -15.43 0.83 -9.60
CA GLY A 32 -15.96 1.46 -10.80
C GLY A 32 -16.18 0.43 -11.90
N TYR A 33 -16.88 0.84 -12.93
CA TYR A 33 -17.13 0.06 -14.14
C TYR A 33 -16.59 0.80 -15.36
N ASN A 34 -15.73 0.12 -16.12
CA ASN A 34 -15.26 0.61 -17.41
C ASN A 34 -16.31 0.25 -18.47
N THR A 35 -16.99 1.25 -19.02
CA THR A 35 -18.10 1.05 -19.96
C THR A 35 -17.63 0.64 -21.35
N GLU A 36 -16.36 0.92 -21.73
CA GLU A 36 -15.81 0.56 -23.03
C GLU A 36 -15.38 -0.92 -23.08
N PHE A 37 -14.80 -1.43 -21.99
CA PHE A 37 -14.33 -2.82 -21.90
C PHE A 37 -15.27 -3.74 -21.12
N GLU A 38 -16.37 -3.19 -20.60
CA GLU A 38 -17.38 -3.94 -19.83
C GLU A 38 -16.81 -4.69 -18.63
N GLU A 39 -15.88 -4.06 -17.91
CA GLU A 39 -15.16 -4.68 -16.79
C GLU A 39 -15.22 -3.85 -15.51
N THR A 40 -15.19 -4.54 -14.36
CA THR A 40 -15.06 -3.90 -13.05
C THR A 40 -13.61 -3.49 -12.82
N VAL A 41 -13.41 -2.26 -12.35
CA VAL A 41 -12.10 -1.66 -12.05
C VAL A 41 -12.08 -1.08 -10.65
N ALA A 42 -10.88 -0.90 -10.09
CA ALA A 42 -10.69 -0.05 -8.92
C ALA A 42 -10.22 1.34 -9.37
N ILE A 43 -10.80 2.40 -8.80
CA ILE A 43 -10.48 3.78 -9.13
C ILE A 43 -10.01 4.46 -7.85
N LYS A 44 -8.74 4.89 -7.82
CA LYS A 44 -8.18 5.67 -6.71
C LYS A 44 -8.21 7.15 -7.07
N GLU A 45 -8.79 7.94 -6.19
CA GLU A 45 -8.91 9.39 -6.28
C GLU A 45 -7.97 10.05 -5.30
N PHE A 46 -7.23 11.06 -5.71
CA PHE A 46 -6.48 11.90 -4.79
C PHE A 46 -7.44 12.84 -4.04
N PHE A 47 -7.46 12.75 -2.71
CA PHE A 47 -8.31 13.58 -1.85
C PHE A 47 -7.65 13.75 -0.48
N MET A 48 -7.31 14.97 -0.10
CA MET A 48 -6.66 15.26 1.19
C MET A 48 -7.71 15.60 2.24
N LYS A 49 -8.05 14.63 3.08
CA LYS A 49 -9.02 14.82 4.16
C LYS A 49 -8.57 15.95 5.11
N GLY A 50 -9.48 16.90 5.37
CA GLY A 50 -9.21 18.06 6.23
C GLY A 50 -8.52 19.23 5.50
N VAL A 51 -8.06 19.04 4.26
CA VAL A 51 -7.44 20.07 3.43
C VAL A 51 -8.31 20.42 2.23
N THR A 52 -9.00 19.42 1.67
CA THR A 52 -9.85 19.58 0.50
C THR A 52 -11.32 19.36 0.84
N GLU A 53 -12.17 20.05 0.09
CA GLU A 53 -13.61 19.93 0.12
C GLU A 53 -14.16 19.60 -1.27
N ARG A 54 -15.26 18.86 -1.31
CA ARG A 54 -15.96 18.53 -2.56
C ARG A 54 -17.25 19.30 -2.64
N ASN A 55 -17.48 19.95 -3.77
CA ASN A 55 -18.78 20.49 -4.11
C ASN A 55 -19.76 19.34 -4.41
N GLU A 56 -20.88 19.28 -3.72
CA GLU A 56 -21.83 18.16 -3.79
C GLU A 56 -22.57 18.11 -5.14
N THR A 57 -22.72 19.23 -5.82
CA THR A 57 -23.44 19.30 -7.10
C THR A 57 -22.54 19.03 -8.29
N THR A 58 -21.32 19.60 -8.27
CA THR A 58 -20.40 19.53 -9.42
C THR A 58 -19.33 18.48 -9.27
N SER A 59 -19.22 17.83 -8.10
CA SER A 59 -18.15 16.89 -7.72
C SER A 59 -16.74 17.49 -7.69
N VAL A 60 -16.58 18.78 -7.96
CA VAL A 60 -15.28 19.46 -7.98
C VAL A 60 -14.66 19.50 -6.60
N VAL A 61 -13.39 19.14 -6.54
CA VAL A 61 -12.54 19.22 -5.35
C VAL A 61 -11.84 20.57 -5.35
N SER A 62 -11.89 21.27 -4.22
CA SER A 62 -11.20 22.53 -3.99
C SER A 62 -10.45 22.49 -2.67
N VAL A 63 -9.38 23.27 -2.56
CA VAL A 63 -8.60 23.43 -1.34
C VAL A 63 -9.32 24.41 -0.42
N SER A 64 -9.54 24.01 0.84
CA SER A 64 -10.33 24.81 1.80
C SER A 64 -9.62 26.08 2.26
N ASN A 65 -8.27 26.13 2.21
CA ASN A 65 -7.46 27.28 2.58
C ASN A 65 -6.35 27.52 1.54
N ALA A 66 -6.17 28.77 1.13
CA ALA A 66 -5.13 29.17 0.18
C ALA A 66 -3.71 28.75 0.59
N ASP A 67 -3.41 28.72 1.90
CA ASP A 67 -2.11 28.30 2.43
C ASP A 67 -1.76 26.83 2.11
N ASN A 68 -2.77 26.01 1.86
CA ASN A 68 -2.61 24.59 1.56
C ASN A 68 -2.52 24.26 0.07
N VAL A 69 -2.66 25.24 -0.82
CA VAL A 69 -2.66 25.02 -2.28
C VAL A 69 -1.35 24.41 -2.76
N GLN A 70 -0.22 24.94 -2.31
CA GLN A 70 1.09 24.40 -2.69
C GLN A 70 1.25 22.95 -2.21
N GLN A 71 0.88 22.66 -0.96
CA GLN A 71 0.93 21.30 -0.41
C GLN A 71 0.04 20.34 -1.19
N PHE A 72 -1.17 20.76 -1.55
CA PHE A 72 -2.10 19.97 -2.36
C PHE A 72 -1.51 19.61 -3.72
N GLU A 73 -0.95 20.59 -4.44
CA GLU A 73 -0.33 20.39 -5.75
C GLU A 73 0.87 19.42 -5.67
N GLU A 74 1.74 19.60 -4.67
CA GLU A 74 2.89 18.72 -4.45
C GLU A 74 2.45 17.27 -4.17
N GLN A 75 1.41 17.06 -3.36
CA GLN A 75 0.90 15.73 -3.04
C GLN A 75 0.15 15.11 -4.24
N ARG A 76 -0.58 15.92 -5.02
CA ARG A 76 -1.23 15.47 -6.26
C ARG A 76 -0.21 14.99 -7.30
N GLU A 77 0.90 15.70 -7.46
CA GLU A 77 1.99 15.27 -8.33
C GLU A 77 2.66 13.96 -7.85
N LYS A 78 2.79 13.76 -6.53
CA LYS A 78 3.28 12.49 -5.98
C LYS A 78 2.33 11.33 -6.29
N PHE A 79 1.04 11.53 -6.11
CA PHE A 79 0.01 10.57 -6.46
C PHE A 79 0.08 10.16 -7.95
N LYS A 80 0.24 11.14 -8.85
CA LYS A 80 0.42 10.85 -10.28
C LYS A 80 1.74 10.11 -10.59
N LYS A 81 2.81 10.43 -9.85
CA LYS A 81 4.09 9.70 -9.97
C LYS A 81 3.98 8.25 -9.50
N GLU A 82 3.26 7.98 -8.42
CA GLU A 82 2.93 6.62 -7.96
C GLU A 82 2.26 5.81 -9.08
N ALA A 83 1.17 6.32 -9.65
CA ALA A 83 0.47 5.67 -10.74
C ALA A 83 1.38 5.37 -11.95
N ARG A 84 2.24 6.34 -12.34
CA ARG A 84 3.20 6.16 -13.44
C ARG A 84 4.27 5.10 -13.14
N ARG A 85 4.67 4.93 -11.87
CA ARG A 85 5.60 3.87 -11.44
C ARG A 85 4.93 2.51 -11.51
N LEU A 86 3.76 2.36 -10.88
CA LEU A 86 2.97 1.14 -10.92
C LEU A 86 2.71 0.66 -12.36
N ARG A 87 2.41 1.58 -13.28
CA ARG A 87 2.18 1.27 -14.70
C ARG A 87 3.37 0.57 -15.38
N LYS A 88 4.59 0.76 -14.88
CA LYS A 88 5.82 0.18 -15.45
C LYS A 88 6.11 -1.22 -14.94
N LEU A 89 5.58 -1.59 -13.77
CA LEU A 89 5.80 -2.90 -13.16
C LEU A 89 5.00 -3.98 -13.91
N LYS A 90 5.63 -5.14 -14.14
CA LYS A 90 5.06 -6.23 -14.95
C LYS A 90 5.08 -7.55 -14.18
N ASN A 91 4.45 -7.58 -13.04
CA ASN A 91 4.36 -8.79 -12.21
C ASN A 91 2.90 -9.10 -11.93
N GLU A 92 2.53 -10.37 -11.90
CA GLU A 92 1.15 -10.81 -11.66
C GLU A 92 0.68 -10.60 -10.21
N HIS A 93 1.62 -10.42 -9.28
CA HIS A 93 1.36 -10.13 -7.87
C HIS A 93 1.44 -8.64 -7.53
N ILE A 94 1.42 -7.77 -8.53
CA ILE A 94 1.34 -6.32 -8.37
C ILE A 94 0.09 -5.81 -9.10
N VAL A 95 -0.72 -5.01 -8.41
CA VAL A 95 -1.90 -4.39 -9.03
C VAL A 95 -1.51 -3.56 -10.26
N LYS A 96 -2.17 -3.80 -11.39
CA LYS A 96 -1.84 -3.15 -12.66
C LYS A 96 -2.63 -1.85 -12.83
N VAL A 97 -1.93 -0.76 -13.13
CA VAL A 97 -2.57 0.53 -13.46
C VAL A 97 -2.86 0.60 -14.95
N HIS A 98 -4.10 0.95 -15.30
CA HIS A 98 -4.62 1.03 -16.67
C HIS A 98 -4.68 2.46 -17.20
N ASP A 99 -5.08 3.41 -16.34
CA ASP A 99 -5.32 4.81 -16.76
C ASP A 99 -4.93 5.79 -15.64
N LEU A 100 -4.60 7.01 -16.02
CA LEU A 100 -4.29 8.13 -15.13
C LEU A 100 -4.78 9.42 -15.77
N PHE A 101 -5.67 10.15 -15.10
CA PHE A 101 -6.25 11.38 -15.62
C PHE A 101 -6.55 12.41 -14.52
N GLU A 102 -6.78 13.65 -14.94
CA GLU A 102 -7.21 14.74 -14.07
C GLU A 102 -8.63 15.16 -14.45
N GLU A 103 -9.51 15.25 -13.47
CA GLU A 103 -10.91 15.69 -13.59
C GLU A 103 -11.38 16.20 -12.22
N ASN A 104 -12.45 16.96 -12.18
CA ASN A 104 -13.03 17.49 -10.94
C ASN A 104 -12.02 18.22 -10.03
N GLY A 105 -10.99 18.88 -10.57
CA GLY A 105 -9.96 19.57 -9.79
C GLY A 105 -8.99 18.66 -9.04
N THR A 106 -9.01 17.36 -9.31
CA THR A 106 -8.12 16.38 -8.69
C THR A 106 -7.57 15.37 -9.72
N ALA A 107 -6.90 14.31 -9.25
CA ALA A 107 -6.35 13.26 -10.08
C ALA A 107 -6.94 11.90 -9.71
N TYR A 108 -7.07 11.05 -10.72
CA TYR A 108 -7.56 9.67 -10.60
C TYR A 108 -6.61 8.72 -11.29
N TYR A 109 -6.43 7.52 -10.76
CA TYR A 109 -5.91 6.42 -11.54
C TYR A 109 -6.80 5.18 -11.43
N VAL A 110 -6.85 4.43 -12.53
CA VAL A 110 -7.66 3.22 -12.68
C VAL A 110 -6.73 2.02 -12.65
N MET A 111 -7.09 1.00 -11.91
CA MET A 111 -6.29 -0.21 -11.71
C MET A 111 -7.18 -1.45 -11.67
N ASP A 112 -6.55 -2.63 -11.70
CA ASP A 112 -7.26 -3.90 -11.52
C ASP A 112 -8.14 -3.86 -10.28
N PHE A 113 -9.36 -4.38 -10.40
CA PHE A 113 -10.20 -4.69 -9.25
C PHE A 113 -9.88 -6.11 -8.78
N ILE A 114 -9.37 -6.24 -7.57
CA ILE A 114 -9.12 -7.54 -6.95
C ILE A 114 -10.38 -7.98 -6.21
N ASP A 115 -11.05 -9.03 -6.71
CA ASP A 115 -12.21 -9.64 -6.04
C ASP A 115 -11.73 -10.48 -4.85
N GLY A 116 -11.45 -9.80 -3.76
CA GLY A 116 -10.87 -10.37 -2.56
C GLY A 116 -10.94 -9.41 -1.39
N GLU A 117 -10.10 -9.67 -0.40
CA GLU A 117 -9.98 -8.86 0.81
C GLU A 117 -8.49 -8.66 1.15
N SER A 118 -8.15 -7.62 1.88
CA SER A 118 -6.79 -7.48 2.41
C SER A 118 -6.52 -8.54 3.48
N LEU A 119 -5.24 -8.90 3.67
CA LEU A 119 -4.88 -9.84 4.73
C LEU A 119 -5.30 -9.31 6.11
N ALA A 120 -5.25 -7.98 6.32
CA ALA A 120 -5.72 -7.35 7.56
C ALA A 120 -7.24 -7.53 7.75
N GLU A 121 -8.05 -7.37 6.70
CA GLU A 121 -9.50 -7.61 6.76
C GLU A 121 -9.81 -9.07 7.05
N LYS A 122 -9.09 -10.00 6.39
CA LYS A 122 -9.25 -11.44 6.64
C LYS A 122 -8.91 -11.80 8.08
N MET A 123 -7.80 -11.30 8.63
CA MET A 123 -7.43 -11.49 10.04
C MET A 123 -8.51 -10.94 10.99
N LYS A 124 -8.97 -9.73 10.76
CA LYS A 124 -10.03 -9.10 11.57
C LYS A 124 -11.33 -9.90 11.53
N LYS A 125 -11.70 -10.41 10.37
CA LYS A 125 -12.94 -11.18 10.16
C LYS A 125 -12.90 -12.56 10.80
N THR A 126 -11.77 -13.25 10.69
CA THR A 126 -11.60 -14.61 11.24
C THR A 126 -11.23 -14.61 12.73
N GLY A 127 -10.54 -13.56 13.19
CA GLY A 127 -9.94 -13.50 14.53
C GLY A 127 -8.82 -14.53 14.76
N GLN A 128 -8.39 -15.22 13.70
CA GLN A 128 -7.44 -16.35 13.77
C GLN A 128 -6.17 -16.03 12.96
N PRO A 129 -5.01 -16.53 13.38
CA PRO A 129 -3.79 -16.47 12.59
C PRO A 129 -3.94 -17.33 11.32
N PHE A 130 -3.12 -17.02 10.31
CA PHE A 130 -2.96 -17.87 9.14
C PHE A 130 -2.15 -19.11 9.48
N THR A 131 -2.39 -20.20 8.78
CA THR A 131 -1.53 -21.38 8.84
C THR A 131 -0.17 -21.09 8.20
N GLU A 132 0.88 -21.79 8.64
CA GLU A 132 2.21 -21.62 8.04
C GLU A 132 2.22 -21.93 6.54
N ALA A 133 1.41 -22.87 6.08
CA ALA A 133 1.28 -23.20 4.66
C ALA A 133 0.70 -22.03 3.84
N GLU A 134 -0.35 -21.37 4.33
CA GLU A 134 -0.91 -20.17 3.71
C GLU A 134 0.12 -19.03 3.67
N VAL A 135 0.82 -18.82 4.79
CA VAL A 135 1.86 -17.77 4.88
C VAL A 135 3.01 -18.04 3.92
N ARG A 136 3.47 -19.28 3.78
CA ARG A 136 4.52 -19.65 2.80
C ARG A 136 4.10 -19.35 1.36
N SER A 137 2.84 -19.63 1.01
CA SER A 137 2.30 -19.33 -0.31
C SER A 137 2.26 -17.82 -0.55
N ILE A 138 1.75 -17.03 0.40
CA ILE A 138 1.69 -15.57 0.31
C ILE A 138 3.11 -14.98 0.22
N LEU A 139 4.02 -15.44 1.09
CA LEU A 139 5.41 -14.96 1.13
C LEU A 139 6.12 -15.16 -0.20
N SER A 140 5.99 -16.34 -0.82
CA SER A 140 6.57 -16.63 -2.13
C SER A 140 6.11 -15.64 -3.20
N GLN A 141 4.81 -15.39 -3.28
CA GLN A 141 4.20 -14.50 -4.26
C GLN A 141 4.63 -13.03 -4.04
N ILE A 142 4.66 -12.57 -2.80
CA ILE A 142 5.07 -11.20 -2.49
C ILE A 142 6.58 -10.99 -2.69
N LEU A 143 7.41 -12.01 -2.45
CA LEU A 143 8.84 -11.95 -2.78
C LEU A 143 9.08 -11.81 -4.29
N GLU A 144 8.28 -12.47 -5.14
CA GLU A 144 8.34 -12.29 -6.60
C GLU A 144 7.95 -10.86 -7.00
N ALA A 145 6.90 -10.30 -6.38
CA ALA A 145 6.52 -8.91 -6.58
C ALA A 145 7.64 -7.94 -6.17
N LEU A 146 8.20 -8.12 -4.98
CA LEU A 146 9.29 -7.26 -4.48
C LEU A 146 10.56 -7.35 -5.33
N LYS A 147 10.88 -8.52 -5.87
CA LYS A 147 12.00 -8.67 -6.81
C LYS A 147 11.85 -7.74 -8.01
N GLU A 148 10.68 -7.68 -8.62
CA GLU A 148 10.37 -6.76 -9.73
C GLU A 148 10.48 -5.29 -9.27
N VAL A 149 9.89 -4.96 -8.13
CA VAL A 149 9.92 -3.60 -7.56
C VAL A 149 11.36 -3.13 -7.34
N HIS A 150 12.17 -3.96 -6.67
CA HIS A 150 13.56 -3.65 -6.34
C HIS A 150 14.48 -3.56 -7.57
N GLN A 151 14.22 -4.34 -8.63
CA GLN A 151 14.94 -4.22 -9.89
C GLN A 151 14.72 -2.87 -10.59
N THR A 152 13.61 -2.19 -10.28
CA THR A 152 13.34 -0.84 -10.80
C THR A 152 13.79 0.26 -9.84
N GLU A 153 14.59 -0.07 -8.82
CA GLU A 153 15.12 0.84 -7.80
C GLU A 153 14.00 1.58 -7.03
N ILE A 154 12.87 0.89 -6.84
CA ILE A 154 11.73 1.36 -6.04
C ILE A 154 11.71 0.58 -4.74
N TRP A 155 11.49 1.26 -3.62
CA TRP A 155 11.22 0.67 -2.30
C TRP A 155 9.77 0.92 -1.94
N HIS A 156 9.06 -0.10 -1.45
CA HIS A 156 7.64 0.00 -1.10
C HIS A 156 7.41 0.82 0.17
N LEU A 157 8.17 0.55 1.22
CA LEU A 157 8.25 1.26 2.50
C LEU A 157 6.99 1.29 3.38
N ASP A 158 5.94 0.56 3.02
CA ASP A 158 4.74 0.40 3.86
C ASP A 158 4.12 -1.00 3.70
N LEU A 159 4.99 -2.04 3.69
CA LEU A 159 4.51 -3.43 3.68
C LEU A 159 3.85 -3.77 5.01
N LYS A 160 2.61 -4.22 4.93
CA LYS A 160 1.79 -4.66 6.07
C LYS A 160 0.59 -5.44 5.55
N PRO A 161 -0.12 -6.22 6.40
CA PRO A 161 -1.29 -6.99 5.96
C PRO A 161 -2.38 -6.17 5.26
N GLY A 162 -2.50 -4.87 5.57
CA GLY A 162 -3.47 -3.97 4.92
C GLY A 162 -3.13 -3.63 3.47
N ASN A 163 -1.85 -3.77 3.07
CA ASN A 163 -1.36 -3.44 1.74
C ASN A 163 -1.08 -4.69 0.86
N ILE A 164 -1.55 -5.86 1.31
CA ILE A 164 -1.55 -7.11 0.56
C ILE A 164 -2.98 -7.62 0.46
N MET A 165 -3.50 -7.72 -0.75
CA MET A 165 -4.81 -8.34 -1.01
C MET A 165 -4.65 -9.80 -1.37
N ILE A 166 -5.64 -10.61 -1.02
CA ILE A 166 -5.75 -12.01 -1.44
C ILE A 166 -7.09 -12.21 -2.15
N ASP A 167 -7.06 -12.76 -3.35
CA ASP A 167 -8.26 -13.11 -4.10
C ASP A 167 -8.88 -14.43 -3.63
N LYS A 168 -10.04 -14.79 -4.17
CA LYS A 168 -10.76 -16.03 -3.86
C LYS A 168 -10.01 -17.31 -4.26
N ARG A 169 -8.97 -17.19 -5.08
CA ARG A 169 -8.14 -18.31 -5.56
C ARG A 169 -6.88 -18.48 -4.73
N GLY A 170 -6.59 -17.54 -3.82
CA GLY A 170 -5.38 -17.54 -3.00
C GLY A 170 -4.20 -16.79 -3.64
N ASN A 171 -4.42 -16.03 -4.72
CA ASN A 171 -3.39 -15.19 -5.28
C ASN A 171 -3.25 -13.92 -4.44
N ALA A 172 -2.00 -13.60 -4.07
CA ALA A 172 -1.67 -12.39 -3.31
C ALA A 172 -1.24 -11.26 -4.26
N TYR A 173 -1.66 -10.04 -3.92
CA TYR A 173 -1.39 -8.84 -4.72
C TYR A 173 -0.89 -7.73 -3.81
N LEU A 174 0.26 -7.17 -4.17
CA LEU A 174 0.81 -5.99 -3.53
C LEU A 174 0.09 -4.75 -4.05
N ILE A 175 -0.42 -3.96 -3.12
CA ILE A 175 -1.19 -2.74 -3.40
C ILE A 175 -0.60 -1.56 -2.64
N ASP A 176 -0.98 -0.35 -3.02
CA ASP A 176 -0.68 0.93 -2.33
C ASP A 176 0.81 1.25 -2.19
N PHE A 177 1.37 1.85 -3.25
CA PHE A 177 2.74 2.34 -3.32
C PHE A 177 2.87 3.81 -2.90
N GLY A 178 1.90 4.34 -2.15
CA GLY A 178 1.86 5.75 -1.76
C GLY A 178 3.05 6.21 -0.93
N ALA A 179 3.65 5.32 -0.14
CA ALA A 179 4.88 5.59 0.61
C ALA A 179 6.16 5.35 -0.19
N SER A 180 6.07 4.71 -1.38
CA SER A 180 7.22 4.25 -2.14
C SER A 180 8.19 5.37 -2.51
N LYS A 181 9.48 5.07 -2.47
CA LYS A 181 10.58 5.96 -2.85
C LYS A 181 11.35 5.36 -4.02
N GLN A 182 11.96 6.22 -4.82
CA GLN A 182 12.84 5.81 -5.91
C GLN A 182 14.19 6.50 -5.75
N ILE A 183 15.27 5.76 -5.98
CA ILE A 183 16.62 6.33 -6.05
C ILE A 183 16.73 7.19 -7.32
N ARG A 184 17.24 8.41 -7.19
CA ARG A 184 17.57 9.23 -8.35
C ARG A 184 18.92 8.83 -8.92
N ALA A 185 19.17 9.18 -10.17
CA ALA A 185 20.45 8.92 -10.85
C ALA A 185 21.70 9.48 -10.12
N ASN A 186 21.53 10.46 -9.22
CA ASN A 186 22.58 11.01 -8.37
C ASN A 186 22.71 10.31 -7.01
N GLY A 187 22.06 9.17 -6.80
CA GLY A 187 22.08 8.42 -5.54
C GLY A 187 21.17 8.99 -4.43
N SER A 188 20.50 10.13 -4.66
CA SER A 188 19.56 10.69 -3.68
C SER A 188 18.17 10.11 -3.83
N MET A 189 17.47 9.89 -2.72
CA MET A 189 16.06 9.48 -2.75
C MET A 189 15.15 10.66 -3.11
N THR A 190 13.97 10.34 -3.66
CA THR A 190 12.93 11.35 -3.86
C THR A 190 12.41 11.80 -2.50
N THR A 191 12.93 12.91 -2.01
CA THR A 191 12.49 13.50 -0.74
C THR A 191 11.31 14.41 -0.95
N SER A 192 10.24 14.17 -0.19
CA SER A 192 9.35 15.22 0.27
C SER A 192 8.34 14.62 1.23
N THR A 193 8.25 15.14 2.42
CA THR A 193 7.39 14.80 3.54
C THR A 193 8.00 13.75 4.48
N ALA A 194 7.88 14.01 5.78
CA ALA A 194 8.17 13.02 6.82
C ALA A 194 7.48 11.70 6.46
N LEU A 195 8.26 10.61 6.45
CA LEU A 195 7.68 9.27 6.26
C LEU A 195 6.81 8.98 7.47
N CYS A 196 5.51 8.81 7.23
CA CYS A 196 4.69 8.11 8.20
C CYS A 196 5.07 6.64 8.11
N TYR A 197 5.58 6.08 9.19
CA TYR A 197 5.83 4.64 9.30
C TYR A 197 4.75 3.96 10.13
N THR A 198 4.58 2.65 9.91
CA THR A 198 3.67 1.84 10.70
C THR A 198 4.46 1.18 11.84
N PRO A 199 4.20 1.51 13.13
CA PRO A 199 4.94 0.94 14.25
C PRO A 199 4.91 -0.59 14.27
N GLY A 200 6.09 -1.22 14.45
CA GLY A 200 6.30 -2.66 14.38
C GLY A 200 6.65 -3.18 12.98
N TYR A 201 6.36 -2.42 11.90
CA TYR A 201 6.69 -2.81 10.52
C TYR A 201 7.86 -2.02 9.94
N ALA A 202 8.37 -1.02 10.64
CA ALA A 202 9.46 -0.18 10.18
C ALA A 202 10.76 -0.51 10.90
N PRO A 203 11.88 -0.72 10.17
CA PRO A 203 13.22 -0.85 10.76
C PRO A 203 13.76 0.52 11.20
N ASN A 204 14.89 0.50 11.91
CA ASN A 204 15.49 1.68 12.51
C ASN A 204 15.84 2.80 11.51
N GLU A 205 16.34 2.45 10.33
CA GLU A 205 16.63 3.44 9.29
C GLU A 205 15.38 4.17 8.82
N GLN A 206 14.21 3.51 8.83
CA GLN A 206 12.95 4.13 8.46
C GLN A 206 12.40 5.01 9.59
N ILE A 207 12.46 4.55 10.82
CA ILE A 207 12.06 5.30 12.02
C ILE A 207 12.93 6.57 12.14
N GLY A 208 14.25 6.42 11.98
CA GLY A 208 15.23 7.52 12.03
C GLY A 208 15.28 8.39 10.78
N GLN A 209 14.48 8.09 9.74
CA GLN A 209 14.48 8.78 8.45
C GLN A 209 15.87 8.87 7.80
N MET A 210 16.66 7.80 7.96
CA MET A 210 18.02 7.68 7.42
C MET A 210 17.97 7.28 5.95
N TYR A 211 17.54 8.20 5.08
CA TYR A 211 17.19 7.93 3.67
C TYR A 211 18.33 7.31 2.85
N ASP A 212 19.58 7.58 3.20
CA ASP A 212 20.79 7.01 2.61
C ASP A 212 21.01 5.53 2.96
N ARG A 213 20.30 5.03 3.96
CA ARG A 213 20.35 3.63 4.42
C ARG A 213 19.18 2.78 3.95
N PHE A 214 18.22 3.35 3.22
CA PHE A 214 17.10 2.58 2.69
C PHE A 214 17.54 1.66 1.57
N GLY A 215 17.02 0.44 1.58
CA GLY A 215 17.34 -0.57 0.58
C GLY A 215 16.26 -1.64 0.47
N PRO A 216 16.49 -2.68 -0.33
CA PRO A 216 15.59 -3.84 -0.38
C PRO A 216 15.36 -4.46 1.00
N TRP A 217 16.35 -4.41 1.88
CA TRP A 217 16.26 -4.93 3.26
C TRP A 217 15.21 -4.21 4.09
N THR A 218 14.94 -2.92 3.86
CA THR A 218 13.88 -2.16 4.52
C THR A 218 12.49 -2.79 4.27
N ASP A 219 12.24 -3.20 3.01
CA ASP A 219 11.01 -3.92 2.67
C ASP A 219 11.02 -5.38 3.18
N ILE A 220 12.18 -6.04 3.24
CA ILE A 220 12.32 -7.39 3.80
C ILE A 220 12.01 -7.40 5.29
N TYR A 221 12.45 -6.39 6.05
CA TYR A 221 12.07 -6.22 7.45
C TYR A 221 10.55 -6.11 7.60
N ALA A 222 9.92 -5.21 6.85
CA ALA A 222 8.48 -5.00 6.89
C ALA A 222 7.69 -6.26 6.46
N LEU A 223 8.22 -7.05 5.52
CA LEU A 223 7.64 -8.34 5.13
C LEU A 223 7.79 -9.38 6.27
N GLY A 224 8.93 -9.43 6.94
CA GLY A 224 9.13 -10.26 8.14
C GLY A 224 8.12 -9.94 9.24
N ALA A 225 7.93 -8.65 9.54
CA ALA A 225 6.92 -8.17 10.47
C ALA A 225 5.49 -8.55 10.03
N THR A 226 5.21 -8.48 8.73
CA THR A 226 3.93 -8.94 8.16
C THR A 226 3.74 -10.44 8.39
N VAL A 227 4.74 -11.26 8.09
CA VAL A 227 4.71 -12.72 8.32
C VAL A 227 4.51 -13.05 9.80
N TYR A 228 5.22 -12.38 10.72
CA TYR A 228 5.01 -12.52 12.15
C TYR A 228 3.54 -12.24 12.53
N ASN A 229 3.01 -11.12 12.09
CA ASN A 229 1.62 -10.74 12.40
C ASN A 229 0.62 -11.78 11.85
N LEU A 230 0.81 -12.29 10.63
CA LEU A 230 -0.05 -13.30 10.04
C LEU A 230 -0.02 -14.62 10.84
N LEU A 231 1.17 -15.07 11.29
CA LEU A 231 1.36 -16.32 12.02
C LEU A 231 0.87 -16.26 13.47
N THR A 232 0.89 -15.08 14.08
CA THR A 232 0.63 -14.92 15.50
C THR A 232 -0.69 -14.21 15.81
N ASN A 233 -1.24 -13.49 14.86
CA ASN A 233 -2.33 -12.51 15.05
C ASN A 233 -1.99 -11.44 16.11
N LYS A 234 -0.68 -11.23 16.40
CA LYS A 234 -0.16 -10.23 17.32
C LYS A 234 0.51 -9.10 16.56
N LYS A 235 0.55 -7.92 17.17
CA LYS A 235 1.35 -6.81 16.64
C LYS A 235 2.83 -7.20 16.67
N PRO A 236 3.60 -6.94 15.60
CA PRO A 236 5.05 -7.21 15.59
C PRO A 236 5.78 -6.38 16.66
N PRO A 237 6.87 -6.90 17.26
CA PRO A 237 7.74 -6.12 18.13
C PRO A 237 8.33 -4.92 17.35
N MET A 238 8.64 -3.85 18.04
CA MET A 238 9.34 -2.72 17.43
C MET A 238 10.83 -3.04 17.24
N ALA A 239 11.50 -2.37 16.32
CA ALA A 239 12.91 -2.58 16.08
C ALA A 239 13.78 -2.39 17.35
N ILE A 240 13.43 -1.43 18.20
CA ILE A 240 14.12 -1.20 19.46
C ILE A 240 13.95 -2.38 20.45
N ASP A 241 12.75 -2.98 20.50
CA ASP A 241 12.50 -4.14 21.36
C ASP A 241 13.34 -5.34 20.91
N ILE A 242 13.53 -5.50 19.58
CA ILE A 242 14.36 -6.57 19.02
C ILE A 242 15.86 -6.33 19.30
N GLU A 243 16.32 -5.08 19.29
CA GLU A 243 17.71 -4.74 19.66
C GLU A 243 18.01 -5.04 21.14
N GLU A 244 17.03 -4.86 22.04
CA GLU A 244 17.19 -5.05 23.47
C GLU A 244 17.01 -6.51 23.90
N ASP A 245 16.01 -7.21 23.36
CA ASP A 245 15.57 -8.54 23.80
C ASP A 245 15.88 -9.66 22.79
N GLU A 246 16.45 -9.32 21.62
CA GLU A 246 16.82 -10.28 20.56
C GLU A 246 15.66 -11.24 20.20
N GLU A 247 15.89 -12.56 20.30
CA GLU A 247 14.87 -13.57 19.99
C GLU A 247 13.72 -13.58 21.01
N ASP A 248 13.92 -13.10 22.24
CA ASP A 248 12.91 -13.06 23.31
C ASP A 248 11.84 -11.98 23.03
N ALA A 249 12.11 -11.02 22.13
CA ALA A 249 11.11 -10.08 21.64
C ALA A 249 9.96 -10.75 20.85
N PHE A 250 10.16 -12.01 20.39
CA PHE A 250 9.19 -12.72 19.55
C PHE A 250 8.40 -13.77 20.35
N ASP A 251 7.09 -13.70 20.27
CA ASP A 251 6.17 -14.66 20.91
C ASP A 251 5.42 -15.47 19.85
N PHE A 252 6.05 -16.57 19.39
CA PHE A 252 5.49 -17.47 18.40
C PHE A 252 4.65 -18.60 19.04
N PRO A 253 3.48 -18.94 18.49
CA PRO A 253 2.76 -20.13 18.90
C PRO A 253 3.52 -21.40 18.52
N THR A 254 3.28 -22.49 19.27
CA THR A 254 3.94 -23.79 19.06
C THR A 254 3.67 -24.41 17.69
N THR A 255 2.62 -23.95 17.02
CA THR A 255 2.23 -24.38 15.66
C THR A 255 3.18 -23.87 14.56
N VAL A 256 4.01 -22.86 14.84
CA VAL A 256 4.98 -22.31 13.89
C VAL A 256 6.29 -23.11 13.98
N SER A 257 6.76 -23.62 12.84
CA SER A 257 7.99 -24.40 12.77
C SER A 257 9.23 -23.57 13.15
N ASN A 258 10.27 -24.24 13.65
CA ASN A 258 11.53 -23.59 14.00
C ASN A 258 12.19 -22.88 12.80
N ASP A 259 12.06 -23.44 11.59
CA ASP A 259 12.62 -22.83 10.39
C ASP A 259 11.92 -21.52 10.04
N MET A 260 10.58 -21.49 10.19
CA MET A 260 9.81 -20.26 9.95
C MET A 260 10.11 -19.19 11.01
N ARG A 261 10.27 -19.58 12.29
CA ARG A 261 10.67 -18.65 13.35
C ARG A 261 12.03 -18.02 13.04
N LYS A 262 13.04 -18.84 12.72
CA LYS A 262 14.37 -18.36 12.34
C LYS A 262 14.34 -17.44 11.12
N LEU A 263 13.52 -17.77 10.11
CA LEU A 263 13.35 -16.93 8.93
C LEU A 263 12.80 -15.54 9.31
N VAL A 264 11.75 -15.50 10.13
CA VAL A 264 11.13 -14.23 10.56
C VAL A 264 12.12 -13.40 11.39
N VAL A 265 12.78 -14.01 12.37
CA VAL A 265 13.81 -13.34 13.18
C VAL A 265 14.93 -12.79 12.28
N TRP A 266 15.40 -13.56 11.30
CA TRP A 266 16.41 -13.10 10.35
C TRP A 266 15.92 -11.92 9.48
N MET A 267 14.67 -11.98 8.98
CA MET A 267 14.10 -10.90 8.18
C MET A 267 13.92 -9.60 8.97
N MET A 268 13.68 -9.71 10.28
CA MET A 268 13.43 -8.58 11.18
C MET A 268 14.70 -8.14 11.96
N GLN A 269 15.89 -8.49 11.51
CA GLN A 269 17.12 -7.91 12.07
C GLN A 269 17.12 -6.39 11.85
N PRO A 270 17.26 -5.57 12.94
CA PRO A 270 17.21 -4.11 12.89
C PRO A 270 18.34 -3.48 12.11
#